data_83529f1edd8e4014de0ccc93cf7176e8
#
_entry.id   83529f1edd8e4014de0ccc93cf7176e8
#
_cell.length_a   1.000
_cell.length_b   1.000
_cell.length_c   1.000
_cell.angle_alpha   90.00
_cell.angle_beta   90.00
_cell.angle_gamma   90.00
#
_symmetry.space_group_name_H-M   'P 1'
#
loop_
_entity.id
_entity.type
_entity.pdbx_description
1 polymer ?
#
loop_
_entity_poly.entity_id
_entity_poly.type
_entity_poly.pdbx_seq_one_letter_code
_entity_poly.pdbx_strand_id
1 'polypeptide(L)'
;MDLNLKDRVAVITGGAAGIGEAIARALAAEGCVICILDKNADAARKTASAIVGSSKQAISAAVDVGDAAAVTRAFEQFVASEKRIDILVNAAGLLSTGLAADLPPAEWEKVSQVNLAGVLYCAMAAIPIMSRQRSGRIINIASVAAMRGGGSVGNTLYGATKAGVVALTMGLARELGPNGITVNAIAPAIADTAMTHAALTEDVRRKVLARIPLGRLTSPSDIADLAIFLASDRASFITGAIIPVDGGILTT
;
A
#
# COMPACT_ATOMS: atom_id res chain seq x y z
N MET A 1 -18.41 9.55 12.08
CA MET A 1 -17.59 10.71 11.59
C MET A 1 -17.69 10.69 10.08
N ASP A 2 -18.10 11.77 9.45
CA ASP A 2 -18.10 11.84 8.00
C ASP A 2 -16.64 12.04 7.50
N LEU A 3 -16.18 11.17 6.61
CA LEU A 3 -14.82 11.17 6.04
C LEU A 3 -14.77 11.90 4.69
N ASN A 4 -15.92 12.28 4.11
CA ASN A 4 -16.03 12.94 2.81
C ASN A 4 -15.31 12.17 1.68
N LEU A 5 -15.47 10.85 1.66
CA LEU A 5 -14.85 9.96 0.67
C LEU A 5 -15.75 9.58 -0.50
N LYS A 6 -17.05 9.88 -0.39
CA LYS A 6 -18.02 9.54 -1.41
C LYS A 6 -17.64 10.14 -2.77
N ASP A 7 -17.76 9.33 -3.82
CA ASP A 7 -17.46 9.65 -5.22
C ASP A 7 -15.99 10.05 -5.50
N ARG A 8 -15.06 9.88 -4.53
CA ARG A 8 -13.61 9.98 -4.77
C ARG A 8 -13.10 8.78 -5.53
N VAL A 9 -12.15 8.99 -6.42
CA VAL A 9 -11.51 7.96 -7.22
C VAL A 9 -10.22 7.49 -6.52
N ALA A 10 -10.18 6.21 -6.16
CA ALA A 10 -9.06 5.59 -5.47
C ALA A 10 -8.39 4.53 -6.36
N VAL A 11 -7.10 4.67 -6.61
CA VAL A 11 -6.26 3.69 -7.29
C VAL A 11 -5.50 2.90 -6.23
N ILE A 12 -5.63 1.57 -6.23
CA ILE A 12 -5.00 0.67 -5.25
C ILE A 12 -4.13 -0.36 -5.99
N THR A 13 -2.81 -0.32 -5.76
CA THR A 13 -1.90 -1.34 -6.27
C THR A 13 -1.85 -2.54 -5.33
N GLY A 14 -1.72 -3.76 -5.87
CA GLY A 14 -1.83 -4.98 -5.08
C GLY A 14 -3.22 -5.17 -4.47
N GLY A 15 -4.25 -4.59 -5.10
CA GLY A 15 -5.62 -4.55 -4.58
C GLY A 15 -6.42 -5.85 -4.73
N ALA A 16 -5.81 -6.89 -5.28
CA ALA A 16 -6.47 -8.18 -5.50
C ALA A 16 -6.48 -9.10 -4.26
N ALA A 17 -5.66 -8.80 -3.24
CA ALA A 17 -5.53 -9.66 -2.06
C ALA A 17 -5.01 -8.89 -0.83
N GLY A 18 -5.16 -9.49 0.34
CA GLY A 18 -4.52 -9.07 1.59
C GLY A 18 -4.81 -7.62 1.99
N ILE A 19 -3.77 -6.85 2.27
CA ILE A 19 -3.89 -5.45 2.73
C ILE A 19 -4.55 -4.57 1.66
N GLY A 20 -4.10 -4.70 0.39
CA GLY A 20 -4.65 -3.91 -0.72
C GLY A 20 -6.14 -4.17 -0.95
N GLU A 21 -6.57 -5.44 -0.90
CA GLU A 21 -7.99 -5.80 -0.99
C GLU A 21 -8.80 -5.24 0.18
N ALA A 22 -8.29 -5.34 1.41
CA ALA A 22 -8.98 -4.80 2.57
C ALA A 22 -9.18 -3.29 2.48
N ILE A 23 -8.16 -2.55 2.03
CA ILE A 23 -8.24 -1.10 1.81
C ILE A 23 -9.23 -0.78 0.68
N ALA A 24 -9.19 -1.53 -0.45
CA ALA A 24 -10.12 -1.33 -1.55
C ALA A 24 -11.58 -1.51 -1.11
N ARG A 25 -11.87 -2.54 -0.32
CA ARG A 25 -13.21 -2.78 0.24
C ARG A 25 -13.63 -1.69 1.22
N ALA A 26 -12.74 -1.25 2.09
CA ALA A 26 -13.02 -0.20 3.07
C ALA A 26 -13.32 1.15 2.37
N LEU A 27 -12.52 1.56 1.38
CA LEU A 27 -12.79 2.76 0.58
C LEU A 27 -14.08 2.65 -0.22
N ALA A 28 -14.40 1.48 -0.76
CA ALA A 28 -15.66 1.24 -1.45
C ALA A 28 -16.88 1.37 -0.51
N ALA A 29 -16.78 0.90 0.72
CA ALA A 29 -17.83 1.06 1.73
C ALA A 29 -18.09 2.54 2.08
N GLU A 30 -17.04 3.38 2.00
CA GLU A 30 -17.16 4.84 2.14
C GLU A 30 -17.65 5.54 0.86
N GLY A 31 -18.00 4.78 -0.20
CA GLY A 31 -18.57 5.30 -1.44
C GLY A 31 -17.55 5.75 -2.47
N CYS A 32 -16.29 5.38 -2.37
CA CYS A 32 -15.28 5.64 -3.40
C CYS A 32 -15.54 4.81 -4.67
N VAL A 33 -15.12 5.35 -5.82
CA VAL A 33 -14.88 4.60 -7.04
C VAL A 33 -13.51 3.91 -6.94
N ILE A 34 -13.45 2.62 -7.17
CA ILE A 34 -12.25 1.80 -6.93
C ILE A 34 -11.60 1.37 -8.24
N CYS A 35 -10.31 1.67 -8.39
CA CYS A 35 -9.47 1.23 -9.49
C CYS A 35 -8.38 0.29 -8.94
N ILE A 36 -8.45 -1.01 -9.25
CA ILE A 36 -7.52 -2.03 -8.77
C ILE A 36 -6.42 -2.26 -9.81
N LEU A 37 -5.17 -2.11 -9.40
CA LEU A 37 -4.00 -2.57 -10.16
C LEU A 37 -3.40 -3.79 -9.49
N ASP A 38 -3.32 -4.91 -10.21
CA ASP A 38 -2.66 -6.13 -9.73
C ASP A 38 -2.09 -6.92 -10.89
N LYS A 39 -0.98 -7.62 -10.69
CA LYS A 39 -0.43 -8.49 -11.73
C LYS A 39 -1.30 -9.72 -12.01
N ASN A 40 -2.10 -10.14 -11.03
CA ASN A 40 -3.05 -11.24 -11.16
C ASN A 40 -4.41 -10.71 -11.66
N ALA A 41 -4.60 -10.74 -12.99
CA ALA A 41 -5.79 -10.23 -13.64
C ALA A 41 -7.10 -10.87 -13.13
N ASP A 42 -7.09 -12.18 -12.87
CA ASP A 42 -8.29 -12.91 -12.45
C ASP A 42 -8.68 -12.54 -11.02
N ALA A 43 -7.70 -12.49 -10.12
CA ALA A 43 -7.92 -12.06 -8.75
C ALA A 43 -8.40 -10.59 -8.70
N ALA A 44 -7.81 -9.70 -9.50
CA ALA A 44 -8.22 -8.29 -9.57
C ALA A 44 -9.67 -8.16 -10.06
N ARG A 45 -10.06 -8.87 -11.11
CA ARG A 45 -11.45 -8.90 -11.61
C ARG A 45 -12.42 -9.44 -10.56
N LYS A 46 -12.05 -10.52 -9.88
CA LYS A 46 -12.88 -11.12 -8.82
C LYS A 46 -13.12 -10.12 -7.68
N THR A 47 -12.08 -9.44 -7.21
CA THR A 47 -12.19 -8.44 -6.15
C THR A 47 -13.02 -7.24 -6.60
N ALA A 48 -12.78 -6.72 -7.81
CA ALA A 48 -13.59 -5.63 -8.37
C ALA A 48 -15.07 -6.01 -8.47
N SER A 49 -15.39 -7.19 -8.99
CA SER A 49 -16.78 -7.69 -9.09
C SER A 49 -17.45 -7.84 -7.72
N ALA A 50 -16.71 -8.31 -6.71
CA ALA A 50 -17.23 -8.45 -5.35
C ALA A 50 -17.50 -7.08 -4.68
N ILE A 51 -16.70 -6.05 -5.02
CA ILE A 51 -16.92 -4.68 -4.58
C ILE A 51 -18.16 -4.06 -5.25
N VAL A 52 -18.34 -4.25 -6.57
CA VAL A 52 -19.53 -3.75 -7.30
C VAL A 52 -20.83 -4.30 -6.72
N GLY A 53 -20.84 -5.55 -6.23
CA GLY A 53 -21.99 -6.13 -5.53
C GLY A 53 -22.39 -5.39 -4.25
N SER A 54 -21.50 -4.56 -3.69
CA SER A 54 -21.70 -3.81 -2.44
C SER A 54 -21.58 -2.28 -2.60
N SER A 55 -21.09 -1.75 -3.74
CA SER A 55 -20.89 -0.33 -4.02
C SER A 55 -21.06 0.00 -5.50
N LYS A 56 -20.98 1.30 -5.87
CA LYS A 56 -21.41 1.78 -7.18
C LYS A 56 -20.48 1.43 -8.34
N GLN A 57 -19.15 1.35 -8.14
CA GLN A 57 -18.22 1.17 -9.27
C GLN A 57 -16.84 0.67 -8.83
N ALA A 58 -16.38 -0.42 -9.43
CA ALA A 58 -14.99 -0.87 -9.32
C ALA A 58 -14.50 -1.41 -10.66
N ILE A 59 -13.31 -0.99 -11.06
CA ILE A 59 -12.64 -1.44 -12.27
C ILE A 59 -11.26 -2.03 -11.92
N SER A 60 -10.71 -2.85 -12.79
CA SER A 60 -9.40 -3.46 -12.55
C SER A 60 -8.56 -3.51 -13.83
N ALA A 61 -7.24 -3.44 -13.68
CA ALA A 61 -6.27 -3.65 -14.73
C ALA A 61 -5.15 -4.60 -14.26
N ALA A 62 -4.72 -5.47 -15.20
CA ALA A 62 -3.56 -6.34 -14.98
C ALA A 62 -2.28 -5.55 -15.19
N VAL A 63 -1.53 -5.27 -14.11
CA VAL A 63 -0.32 -4.45 -14.16
C VAL A 63 0.73 -4.99 -13.21
N ASP A 64 1.94 -5.20 -13.73
CA ASP A 64 3.12 -5.29 -12.89
C ASP A 64 3.60 -3.87 -12.58
N VAL A 65 3.56 -3.47 -11.30
CA VAL A 65 3.98 -2.12 -10.88
C VAL A 65 5.48 -1.87 -11.10
N GLY A 66 6.28 -2.93 -11.28
CA GLY A 66 7.68 -2.83 -11.67
C GLY A 66 7.88 -2.37 -13.14
N ASP A 67 6.87 -2.42 -13.98
CA ASP A 67 6.90 -1.91 -15.37
C ASP A 67 6.32 -0.48 -15.42
N ALA A 68 7.20 0.52 -15.50
CA ALA A 68 6.81 1.92 -15.56
C ALA A 68 5.87 2.26 -16.72
N ALA A 69 6.08 1.62 -17.90
CA ALA A 69 5.24 1.86 -19.07
C ALA A 69 3.84 1.25 -18.89
N ALA A 70 3.75 0.05 -18.29
CA ALA A 70 2.46 -0.57 -17.97
C ALA A 70 1.69 0.26 -16.93
N VAL A 71 2.37 0.79 -15.91
CA VAL A 71 1.79 1.69 -14.91
C VAL A 71 1.21 2.93 -15.59
N THR A 72 2.02 3.62 -16.42
CA THR A 72 1.57 4.83 -17.14
C THR A 72 0.30 4.55 -17.96
N ARG A 73 0.29 3.50 -18.78
CA ARG A 73 -0.88 3.13 -19.58
C ARG A 73 -2.13 2.87 -18.75
N ALA A 74 -1.99 2.19 -17.60
CA ALA A 74 -3.13 1.91 -16.72
C ALA A 74 -3.69 3.19 -16.10
N PHE A 75 -2.84 4.10 -15.66
CA PHE A 75 -3.30 5.39 -15.12
C PHE A 75 -3.98 6.24 -16.18
N GLU A 76 -3.46 6.28 -17.41
CA GLU A 76 -4.09 6.96 -18.56
C GLU A 76 -5.50 6.40 -18.82
N GLN A 77 -5.67 5.07 -18.80
CA GLN A 77 -6.97 4.43 -18.97
C GLN A 77 -7.95 4.82 -17.86
N PHE A 78 -7.53 4.80 -16.59
CA PHE A 78 -8.37 5.21 -15.46
C PHE A 78 -8.75 6.68 -15.54
N VAL A 79 -7.82 7.56 -15.91
CA VAL A 79 -8.11 8.98 -16.09
C VAL A 79 -9.03 9.22 -17.28
N ALA A 80 -8.93 8.44 -18.34
CA ALA A 80 -9.84 8.54 -19.49
C ALA A 80 -11.29 8.24 -19.09
N SER A 81 -11.53 7.28 -18.18
CA SER A 81 -12.86 6.96 -17.66
C SER A 81 -13.31 7.92 -16.55
N GLU A 82 -12.51 8.09 -15.51
CA GLU A 82 -12.92 8.75 -14.26
C GLU A 82 -12.61 10.25 -14.21
N LYS A 83 -11.76 10.75 -15.12
CA LYS A 83 -11.35 12.18 -15.25
C LYS A 83 -10.55 12.71 -14.05
N ARG A 84 -10.38 11.94 -12.99
CA ARG A 84 -9.70 12.32 -11.73
C ARG A 84 -9.03 11.13 -11.06
N ILE A 85 -8.08 11.40 -10.18
CA ILE A 85 -7.53 10.47 -9.19
C ILE A 85 -7.37 11.24 -7.89
N ASP A 86 -8.07 10.83 -6.83
CA ASP A 86 -8.03 11.51 -5.53
C ASP A 86 -7.13 10.81 -4.53
N ILE A 87 -7.07 9.48 -4.62
CA ILE A 87 -6.37 8.63 -3.67
C ILE A 87 -5.50 7.63 -4.45
N LEU A 88 -4.23 7.52 -4.08
CA LEU A 88 -3.34 6.46 -4.50
C LEU A 88 -2.91 5.66 -3.27
N VAL A 89 -3.15 4.35 -3.29
CA VAL A 89 -2.64 3.42 -2.27
C VAL A 89 -1.61 2.49 -2.91
N ASN A 90 -0.36 2.62 -2.52
CA ASN A 90 0.73 1.75 -2.93
C ASN A 90 0.83 0.56 -1.97
N ALA A 91 0.09 -0.52 -2.25
CA ALA A 91 0.06 -1.73 -1.42
C ALA A 91 0.69 -2.96 -2.10
N ALA A 92 1.03 -2.88 -3.39
CA ALA A 92 1.77 -3.94 -4.06
C ALA A 92 3.15 -4.15 -3.41
N GLY A 93 3.54 -5.41 -3.23
CA GLY A 93 4.83 -5.73 -2.65
C GLY A 93 5.13 -7.22 -2.70
N LEU A 94 6.40 -7.54 -2.54
CA LEU A 94 6.95 -8.88 -2.42
C LEU A 94 7.67 -9.01 -1.08
N LEU A 95 7.51 -10.15 -0.44
CA LEU A 95 8.29 -10.53 0.73
C LEU A 95 9.59 -11.19 0.25
N SER A 96 10.71 -10.86 0.89
CA SER A 96 11.97 -11.58 0.76
C SER A 96 12.38 -12.12 2.12
N THR A 97 12.90 -13.35 2.14
CA THR A 97 13.28 -14.09 3.35
C THR A 97 14.67 -14.72 3.17
N GLY A 98 15.26 -15.20 4.25
CA GLY A 98 16.60 -15.80 4.22
C GLY A 98 17.73 -14.83 4.60
N LEU A 99 18.94 -15.34 4.66
CA LEU A 99 20.14 -14.57 5.04
C LEU A 99 20.65 -13.76 3.83
N ALA A 100 21.20 -12.58 4.10
CA ALA A 100 21.75 -11.72 3.05
C ALA A 100 22.88 -12.38 2.25
N ALA A 101 23.67 -13.24 2.88
CA ALA A 101 24.75 -13.97 2.20
C ALA A 101 24.26 -14.98 1.15
N ASP A 102 23.02 -15.46 1.28
CA ASP A 102 22.46 -16.50 0.43
C ASP A 102 21.51 -15.95 -0.65
N LEU A 103 21.29 -14.63 -0.67
CA LEU A 103 20.35 -13.99 -1.61
C LEU A 103 20.97 -13.86 -3.00
N PRO A 104 20.32 -14.40 -4.05
CA PRO A 104 20.79 -14.18 -5.40
C PRO A 104 20.58 -12.71 -5.82
N PRO A 105 21.49 -12.12 -6.64
CA PRO A 105 21.34 -10.75 -7.13
C PRO A 105 19.98 -10.49 -7.79
N ALA A 106 19.43 -11.45 -8.52
CA ALA A 106 18.12 -11.36 -9.15
C ALA A 106 16.96 -11.14 -8.15
N GLU A 107 17.10 -11.63 -6.92
CA GLU A 107 16.11 -11.37 -5.86
C GLU A 107 16.11 -9.88 -5.45
N TRP A 108 17.30 -9.27 -5.35
CA TRP A 108 17.42 -7.83 -5.14
C TRP A 108 16.72 -7.03 -6.23
N GLU A 109 17.01 -7.33 -7.48
CA GLU A 109 16.42 -6.64 -8.64
C GLU A 109 14.90 -6.74 -8.62
N LYS A 110 14.37 -7.96 -8.48
CA LYS A 110 12.93 -8.21 -8.45
C LYS A 110 12.22 -7.51 -7.30
N VAL A 111 12.75 -7.63 -6.08
CA VAL A 111 12.08 -7.07 -4.89
C VAL A 111 12.18 -5.55 -4.86
N SER A 112 13.33 -4.96 -5.21
CA SER A 112 13.47 -3.50 -5.30
C SER A 112 12.63 -2.93 -6.43
N GLN A 113 12.51 -3.62 -7.56
CA GLN A 113 11.68 -3.18 -8.67
C GLN A 113 10.20 -3.07 -8.28
N VAL A 114 9.67 -4.04 -7.53
CA VAL A 114 8.27 -3.99 -7.09
C VAL A 114 8.08 -3.08 -5.88
N ASN A 115 8.87 -3.31 -4.81
CA ASN A 115 8.63 -2.68 -3.51
C ASN A 115 9.02 -1.20 -3.45
N LEU A 116 9.96 -0.76 -4.28
CA LEU A 116 10.49 0.61 -4.24
C LEU A 116 10.24 1.34 -5.55
N ALA A 117 10.73 0.82 -6.69
CA ALA A 117 10.54 1.48 -7.99
C ALA A 117 9.05 1.55 -8.35
N GLY A 118 8.27 0.48 -8.12
CA GLY A 118 6.84 0.46 -8.37
C GLY A 118 6.06 1.51 -7.59
N VAL A 119 6.43 1.78 -6.33
CA VAL A 119 5.84 2.87 -5.54
C VAL A 119 6.10 4.23 -6.20
N LEU A 120 7.33 4.46 -6.65
CA LEU A 120 7.71 5.70 -7.34
C LEU A 120 6.99 5.83 -8.68
N TYR A 121 6.93 4.77 -9.50
CA TYR A 121 6.26 4.81 -10.81
C TYR A 121 4.77 5.14 -10.68
N CYS A 122 4.08 4.53 -9.72
CA CYS A 122 2.67 4.84 -9.47
C CYS A 122 2.48 6.28 -8.95
N ALA A 123 3.37 6.76 -8.08
CA ALA A 123 3.35 8.15 -7.65
C ALA A 123 3.58 9.10 -8.84
N MET A 124 4.59 8.85 -9.68
CA MET A 124 4.88 9.66 -10.88
C MET A 124 3.68 9.72 -11.84
N ALA A 125 2.92 8.64 -11.99
CA ALA A 125 1.71 8.62 -12.83
C ALA A 125 0.54 9.40 -12.21
N ALA A 126 0.38 9.39 -10.89
CA ALA A 126 -0.70 10.09 -10.18
C ALA A 126 -0.44 11.61 -10.00
N ILE A 127 0.81 12.00 -9.74
CA ILE A 127 1.21 13.37 -9.38
C ILE A 127 0.73 14.42 -10.39
N PRO A 128 0.88 14.28 -11.71
CA PRO A 128 0.43 15.30 -12.66
C PRO A 128 -1.09 15.53 -12.60
N ILE A 129 -1.85 14.49 -12.30
CA ILE A 129 -3.31 14.54 -12.22
C ILE A 129 -3.71 15.25 -10.92
N MET A 130 -3.20 14.80 -9.79
CA MET A 130 -3.45 15.38 -8.47
C MET A 130 -2.99 16.84 -8.38
N SER A 131 -1.85 17.18 -9.02
CA SER A 131 -1.34 18.56 -9.05
C SER A 131 -2.27 19.51 -9.82
N ARG A 132 -2.84 19.07 -10.95
CA ARG A 132 -3.87 19.85 -11.66
C ARG A 132 -5.14 20.02 -10.84
N GLN A 133 -5.50 19.01 -10.05
CA GLN A 133 -6.65 19.07 -9.12
C GLN A 133 -6.39 19.96 -7.90
N ARG A 134 -5.12 20.27 -7.60
CA ARG A 134 -4.68 20.91 -6.35
C ARG A 134 -5.13 20.12 -5.11
N SER A 135 -5.25 18.81 -5.24
CA SER A 135 -5.73 17.90 -4.19
C SER A 135 -5.29 16.47 -4.51
N GLY A 136 -4.87 15.72 -3.50
CA GLY A 136 -4.52 14.30 -3.61
C GLY A 136 -4.12 13.70 -2.27
N ARG A 137 -4.24 12.38 -2.18
CA ARG A 137 -3.84 11.57 -1.02
C ARG A 137 -3.01 10.39 -1.50
N ILE A 138 -1.75 10.30 -1.12
CA ILE A 138 -0.88 9.17 -1.42
C ILE A 138 -0.58 8.43 -0.12
N ILE A 139 -0.91 7.15 -0.09
CA ILE A 139 -0.73 6.27 1.08
C ILE A 139 0.16 5.11 0.65
N ASN A 140 1.34 5.02 1.24
CA ASN A 140 2.32 3.98 0.95
C ASN A 140 2.28 2.90 2.04
N ILE A 141 2.25 1.64 1.67
CA ILE A 141 2.38 0.55 2.64
C ILE A 141 3.87 0.22 2.80
N ALA A 142 4.44 0.75 3.89
CA ALA A 142 5.79 0.46 4.36
C ALA A 142 5.80 -0.85 5.19
N SER A 143 6.56 -0.91 6.26
CA SER A 143 6.61 -1.99 7.25
C SER A 143 7.40 -1.53 8.47
N VAL A 144 7.17 -2.11 9.64
CA VAL A 144 8.09 -1.99 10.79
C VAL A 144 9.50 -2.50 10.46
N ALA A 145 9.63 -3.38 9.45
CA ALA A 145 10.91 -3.85 8.95
C ALA A 145 11.80 -2.70 8.42
N ALA A 146 11.20 -1.59 7.95
CA ALA A 146 11.93 -0.39 7.54
C ALA A 146 12.74 0.24 8.68
N MET A 147 12.24 0.15 9.91
CA MET A 147 12.84 0.75 11.11
C MET A 147 13.79 -0.21 11.83
N ARG A 148 13.73 -1.51 11.49
CA ARG A 148 14.48 -2.58 12.15
C ARG A 148 15.53 -3.22 11.24
N GLY A 149 15.60 -2.83 9.97
CA GLY A 149 16.50 -3.47 8.99
C GLY A 149 16.10 -4.89 8.60
N GLY A 150 14.82 -5.22 8.71
CA GLY A 150 14.28 -6.57 8.55
C GLY A 150 13.48 -7.01 9.77
N GLY A 151 13.27 -8.29 9.95
CA GLY A 151 12.51 -8.80 11.09
C GLY A 151 12.43 -10.33 11.17
N SER A 152 11.44 -10.82 11.90
CA SER A 152 11.24 -12.26 12.11
C SER A 152 10.77 -13.01 10.85
N VAL A 153 10.24 -12.30 9.86
CA VAL A 153 9.72 -12.85 8.60
C VAL A 153 10.44 -12.23 7.41
N GLY A 154 10.40 -10.92 7.23
CA GLY A 154 11.13 -10.23 6.17
C GLY A 154 12.61 -10.07 6.50
N ASN A 155 13.47 -10.27 5.51
CA ASN A 155 14.92 -10.15 5.66
C ASN A 155 15.45 -8.71 5.51
N THR A 156 16.78 -8.56 5.51
CA THR A 156 17.48 -7.27 5.32
C THR A 156 17.11 -6.58 4.01
N LEU A 157 17.00 -7.32 2.90
CA LEU A 157 16.60 -6.79 1.60
C LEU A 157 15.18 -6.20 1.65
N TYR A 158 14.22 -6.94 2.21
CA TYR A 158 12.87 -6.44 2.41
C TYR A 158 12.85 -5.17 3.27
N GLY A 159 13.59 -5.18 4.39
CA GLY A 159 13.75 -4.01 5.26
C GLY A 159 14.31 -2.79 4.52
N ALA A 160 15.36 -2.98 3.70
CA ALA A 160 15.97 -1.91 2.91
C ALA A 160 14.99 -1.31 1.90
N THR A 161 14.21 -2.13 1.17
CA THR A 161 13.20 -1.61 0.24
C THR A 161 12.09 -0.84 0.94
N LYS A 162 11.65 -1.30 2.12
CA LYS A 162 10.64 -0.59 2.90
C LYS A 162 11.16 0.68 3.58
N ALA A 163 12.46 0.74 3.92
CA ALA A 163 13.12 1.99 4.33
C ALA A 163 13.20 3.00 3.18
N GLY A 164 13.44 2.54 1.95
CA GLY A 164 13.34 3.37 0.75
C GLY A 164 11.94 3.97 0.55
N VAL A 165 10.87 3.20 0.82
CA VAL A 165 9.48 3.71 0.77
C VAL A 165 9.26 4.80 1.83
N VAL A 166 9.84 4.66 3.03
CA VAL A 166 9.80 5.71 4.06
C VAL A 166 10.45 7.00 3.56
N ALA A 167 11.65 6.89 2.98
CA ALA A 167 12.36 8.05 2.42
C ALA A 167 11.59 8.72 1.28
N LEU A 168 11.02 7.94 0.34
CA LEU A 168 10.15 8.43 -0.73
C LEU A 168 8.93 9.17 -0.17
N THR A 169 8.28 8.63 0.87
CA THR A 169 7.12 9.25 1.51
C THR A 169 7.45 10.64 2.03
N MET A 170 8.56 10.78 2.76
CA MET A 170 8.99 12.06 3.32
C MET A 170 9.43 13.07 2.24
N GLY A 171 10.12 12.60 1.19
CA GLY A 171 10.52 13.42 0.04
C GLY A 171 9.32 13.97 -0.71
N LEU A 172 8.44 13.09 -1.15
CA LEU A 172 7.23 13.45 -1.90
C LEU A 172 6.28 14.34 -1.07
N ALA A 173 6.19 14.16 0.24
CA ALA A 173 5.39 15.02 1.10
C ALA A 173 5.85 16.50 1.05
N ARG A 174 7.17 16.74 1.07
CA ARG A 174 7.74 18.09 0.94
C ARG A 174 7.49 18.67 -0.45
N GLU A 175 7.71 17.88 -1.50
CA GLU A 175 7.59 18.33 -2.89
C GLU A 175 6.15 18.66 -3.27
N LEU A 176 5.19 17.87 -2.78
CA LEU A 176 3.81 17.91 -3.22
C LEU A 176 2.89 18.73 -2.30
N GLY A 177 3.33 19.05 -1.10
CA GLY A 177 2.57 19.86 -0.13
C GLY A 177 2.06 21.18 -0.72
N PRO A 178 2.88 21.98 -1.47
CA PRO A 178 2.41 23.19 -2.13
C PRO A 178 1.25 22.98 -3.12
N ASN A 179 1.06 21.75 -3.61
CA ASN A 179 -0.02 21.37 -4.51
C ASN A 179 -1.26 20.82 -3.78
N GLY A 180 -1.30 20.86 -2.45
CA GLY A 180 -2.42 20.34 -1.66
C GLY A 180 -2.49 18.80 -1.60
N ILE A 181 -1.38 18.12 -1.89
CA ILE A 181 -1.27 16.66 -1.88
C ILE A 181 -0.58 16.23 -0.59
N THR A 182 -1.19 15.31 0.16
CA THR A 182 -0.54 14.69 1.31
C THR A 182 0.03 13.31 0.94
N VAL A 183 1.18 12.97 1.49
CA VAL A 183 1.85 11.68 1.28
C VAL A 183 2.24 11.10 2.62
N ASN A 184 1.69 9.94 2.96
CA ASN A 184 1.93 9.28 4.24
C ASN A 184 2.23 7.80 4.04
N ALA A 185 2.88 7.17 5.01
CA ALA A 185 3.08 5.74 5.02
C ALA A 185 2.47 5.09 6.26
N ILE A 186 1.87 3.92 6.05
CA ILE A 186 1.49 3.00 7.11
C ILE A 186 2.58 1.95 7.22
N ALA A 187 3.05 1.66 8.42
CA ALA A 187 4.07 0.66 8.70
C ALA A 187 3.48 -0.50 9.53
N PRO A 188 2.90 -1.53 8.87
CA PRO A 188 2.35 -2.67 9.56
C PRO A 188 3.44 -3.52 10.24
N ALA A 189 3.06 -4.19 11.33
CA ALA A 189 3.74 -5.40 11.79
C ALA A 189 3.45 -6.57 10.84
N ILE A 190 3.59 -7.80 11.31
CA ILE A 190 3.26 -8.97 10.50
C ILE A 190 1.74 -9.04 10.37
N ALA A 191 1.26 -8.80 9.15
CA ALA A 191 -0.15 -8.93 8.82
C ALA A 191 -0.50 -10.38 8.49
N ASP A 192 -1.67 -10.82 8.96
CA ASP A 192 -2.20 -12.16 8.69
C ASP A 192 -2.75 -12.22 7.25
N THR A 193 -1.90 -12.61 6.31
CA THR A 193 -2.19 -12.64 4.88
C THR A 193 -1.56 -13.86 4.23
N ALA A 194 -2.02 -14.23 3.03
CA ALA A 194 -1.42 -15.30 2.25
C ALA A 194 0.09 -15.11 1.99
N MET A 195 0.55 -13.85 1.88
CA MET A 195 1.96 -13.53 1.68
C MET A 195 2.84 -13.97 2.87
N THR A 196 2.32 -13.87 4.09
CA THR A 196 3.07 -14.16 5.31
C THR A 196 2.90 -15.59 5.81
N HIS A 197 1.83 -16.29 5.41
CA HIS A 197 1.52 -17.64 5.88
C HIS A 197 2.66 -18.64 5.66
N ALA A 198 3.30 -18.64 4.48
CA ALA A 198 4.36 -19.60 4.16
C ALA A 198 5.62 -19.40 5.03
N ALA A 199 5.89 -18.16 5.45
CA ALA A 199 7.05 -17.82 6.27
C ALA A 199 6.75 -17.82 7.78
N LEU A 200 5.46 -17.89 8.15
CA LEU A 200 4.99 -17.83 9.53
C LEU A 200 4.75 -19.24 10.08
N THR A 201 5.82 -20.02 10.22
CA THR A 201 5.73 -21.32 10.91
C THR A 201 5.23 -21.14 12.34
N GLU A 202 4.73 -22.20 12.97
CA GLU A 202 4.18 -22.14 14.34
C GLU A 202 5.20 -21.60 15.35
N ASP A 203 6.47 -21.99 15.22
CA ASP A 203 7.54 -21.49 16.09
C ASP A 203 7.82 -19.99 15.86
N VAL A 204 7.88 -19.55 14.61
CA VAL A 204 8.03 -18.14 14.27
C VAL A 204 6.81 -17.34 14.76
N ARG A 205 5.59 -17.87 14.56
CA ARG A 205 4.36 -17.24 15.03
C ARG A 205 4.39 -17.02 16.56
N ARG A 206 4.74 -18.05 17.32
CA ARG A 206 4.86 -17.97 18.79
C ARG A 206 5.85 -16.88 19.22
N LYS A 207 7.05 -16.87 18.61
CA LYS A 207 8.11 -15.88 18.90
C LYS A 207 7.68 -14.46 18.56
N VAL A 208 6.93 -14.29 17.46
CA VAL A 208 6.39 -13.00 17.04
C VAL A 208 5.33 -12.51 18.00
N LEU A 209 4.35 -13.37 18.34
CA LEU A 209 3.26 -13.02 19.25
C LEU A 209 3.76 -12.61 20.63
N ALA A 210 4.81 -13.28 21.14
CA ALA A 210 5.42 -12.93 22.42
C ALA A 210 6.03 -11.50 22.45
N ARG A 211 6.23 -10.88 21.29
CA ARG A 211 6.80 -9.52 21.13
C ARG A 211 5.76 -8.48 20.78
N ILE A 212 4.51 -8.86 20.55
CA ILE A 212 3.42 -7.93 20.25
C ILE A 212 2.61 -7.70 21.53
N PRO A 213 2.68 -6.51 22.17
CA PRO A 213 1.94 -6.23 23.40
C PRO A 213 0.44 -6.50 23.30
N LEU A 214 -0.19 -6.27 22.14
CA LEU A 214 -1.62 -6.57 21.94
C LEU A 214 -1.92 -8.06 21.70
N GLY A 215 -0.92 -8.95 21.70
CA GLY A 215 -1.05 -10.40 21.71
C GLY A 215 -1.62 -11.04 20.43
N ARG A 216 -1.75 -10.29 19.32
CA ARG A 216 -2.25 -10.82 18.04
C ARG A 216 -1.49 -10.26 16.86
N LEU A 217 -1.55 -10.94 15.72
CA LEU A 217 -1.09 -10.40 14.44
C LEU A 217 -1.95 -9.21 14.01
N THR A 218 -1.39 -8.35 13.18
CA THR A 218 -2.12 -7.27 12.54
C THR A 218 -3.12 -7.87 11.53
N SER A 219 -4.39 -7.49 11.60
CA SER A 219 -5.35 -7.84 10.56
C SER A 219 -5.27 -6.84 9.39
N PRO A 220 -5.60 -7.24 8.16
CA PRO A 220 -5.73 -6.29 7.04
C PRO A 220 -6.71 -5.15 7.33
N SER A 221 -7.76 -5.38 8.14
CA SER A 221 -8.71 -4.34 8.56
C SER A 221 -8.08 -3.28 9.47
N ASP A 222 -7.18 -3.65 10.39
CA ASP A 222 -6.47 -2.66 11.24
C ASP A 222 -5.72 -1.62 10.38
N ILE A 223 -5.19 -2.06 9.23
CA ILE A 223 -4.46 -1.21 8.30
C ILE A 223 -5.43 -0.40 7.44
N ALA A 224 -6.53 -1.02 7.01
CA ALA A 224 -7.54 -0.37 6.18
C ALA A 224 -8.22 0.80 6.92
N ASP A 225 -8.50 0.65 8.21
CA ASP A 225 -9.12 1.71 9.03
C ASP A 225 -8.24 2.96 9.08
N LEU A 226 -6.92 2.80 9.23
CA LEU A 226 -6.00 3.93 9.15
C LEU A 226 -5.90 4.49 7.73
N ALA A 227 -5.93 3.64 6.71
CA ALA A 227 -5.84 4.07 5.32
C ALA A 227 -7.04 4.95 4.92
N ILE A 228 -8.27 4.59 5.28
CA ILE A 228 -9.46 5.41 5.01
C ILE A 228 -9.42 6.74 5.76
N PHE A 229 -8.92 6.76 6.99
CA PHE A 229 -8.70 8.01 7.72
C PHE A 229 -7.70 8.91 7.00
N LEU A 230 -6.53 8.39 6.61
CA LEU A 230 -5.49 9.15 5.90
C LEU A 230 -5.95 9.62 4.49
N ALA A 231 -6.86 8.88 3.85
CA ALA A 231 -7.47 9.26 2.59
C ALA A 231 -8.48 10.40 2.72
N SER A 232 -8.98 10.67 3.91
CA SER A 232 -10.06 11.61 4.20
C SER A 232 -9.59 13.07 4.32
N ASP A 233 -10.56 13.99 4.36
CA ASP A 233 -10.28 15.40 4.67
C ASP A 233 -9.92 15.62 6.12
N ARG A 234 -10.21 14.67 7.00
CA ARG A 234 -9.87 14.72 8.43
C ARG A 234 -8.35 14.60 8.67
N ALA A 235 -7.61 14.03 7.71
CA ALA A 235 -6.16 13.92 7.74
C ALA A 235 -5.44 15.00 6.89
N SER A 236 -6.13 16.08 6.52
CA SER A 236 -5.61 17.10 5.58
C SER A 236 -4.34 17.83 6.06
N PHE A 237 -4.04 17.78 7.35
CA PHE A 237 -2.82 18.38 7.94
C PHE A 237 -1.77 17.32 8.34
N ILE A 238 -1.94 16.06 7.89
CA ILE A 238 -1.00 14.97 8.11
C ILE A 238 -0.30 14.67 6.79
N THR A 239 1.00 14.96 6.71
CA THR A 239 1.84 14.64 5.55
C THR A 239 3.28 14.32 5.98
N GLY A 240 3.93 13.39 5.29
CA GLY A 240 5.27 12.91 5.62
C GLY A 240 5.30 11.98 6.85
N ALA A 241 4.15 11.61 7.39
CA ALA A 241 4.06 10.74 8.55
C ALA A 241 4.30 9.27 8.19
N ILE A 242 5.00 8.57 9.07
CA ILE A 242 5.19 7.12 9.03
C ILE A 242 4.51 6.54 10.27
N ILE A 243 3.35 5.95 10.08
CA ILE A 243 2.48 5.55 11.19
C ILE A 243 2.52 4.04 11.38
N PRO A 244 3.11 3.53 12.48
CA PRO A 244 3.07 2.11 12.80
C PRO A 244 1.64 1.63 13.10
N VAL A 245 1.28 0.47 12.55
CA VAL A 245 0.09 -0.33 12.92
C VAL A 245 0.63 -1.69 13.32
N ASP A 246 1.15 -1.78 14.54
CA ASP A 246 2.10 -2.81 14.91
C ASP A 246 1.80 -3.51 16.26
N GLY A 247 0.70 -3.15 16.91
CA GLY A 247 0.32 -3.70 18.21
C GLY A 247 1.37 -3.46 19.30
N GLY A 248 2.29 -2.49 19.10
CA GLY A 248 3.34 -2.10 20.05
C GLY A 248 4.67 -2.86 19.86
N ILE A 249 4.86 -3.66 18.79
CA ILE A 249 6.09 -4.45 18.60
C ILE A 249 7.37 -3.59 18.49
N LEU A 250 7.27 -2.32 18.13
CA LEU A 250 8.41 -1.40 18.08
C LEU A 250 8.81 -0.87 19.47
N THR A 251 8.02 -1.07 20.49
CA THR A 251 8.32 -0.63 21.86
C THR A 251 9.02 -1.70 22.70
N THR A 252 9.26 -2.90 22.12
CA THR A 252 9.84 -4.07 22.78
C THR A 252 11.14 -4.54 22.12
#